data_1cd70fd429df67b2a929568e687353c0
#
_entry.id   1cd70fd429df67b2a929568e687353c0
#
_cell.length_a   1.000
_cell.length_b   1.000
_cell.length_c   1.000
_cell.angle_alpha   90.00
_cell.angle_beta   90.00
_cell.angle_gamma   90.00
#
_symmetry.space_group_name_H-M   'P 1'
#
loop_
_entity.id
_entity.type
_entity.pdbx_description
1 polymer ?
#
loop_
_entity_poly.entity_id
_entity_poly.type
_entity_poly.pdbx_seq_one_letter_code
_entity_poly.pdbx_strand_id
1 'polypeptide(L)'
;MSEFEHSGQENYEGVELTSEQWKQVIERAENSDGRDLHMYILRSWANQQVVTNGSIAAFRGNVIEDVGDRRNGSTAIGVITRFVRSVTGNPKASCYDWNTIKGEWTIGTFQTMSLRMAMGHSRAPKGSEGIS
;
A
#
# COMPACT_ATOMS: atom_id res chain seq x y z
N MET A 1 -18.40 20.73 5.39
CA MET A 1 -18.19 20.38 5.46
C MET A 1 -17.73 20.00 5.45
N SER A 2 -17.70 19.73 5.42
CA SER A 2 -17.28 19.21 5.56
C SER A 2 -16.75 19.06 5.12
N GLU A 3 -16.68 18.93 4.91
CA GLU A 3 -16.21 18.67 4.61
C GLU A 3 -15.28 18.72 4.25
N PHE A 4 -14.75 18.99 4.06
CA PHE A 4 -13.94 19.04 3.75
C PHE A 4 -12.99 18.59 3.67
N GLU A 5 -12.55 18.62 4.22
CA GLU A 5 -11.39 17.84 4.11
C GLU A 5 -11.65 16.61 3.34
N HIS A 6 -12.78 16.29 3.32
CA HIS A 6 -13.23 15.21 2.51
C HIS A 6 -13.08 15.47 1.04
N SER A 7 -12.91 16.71 0.67
CA SER A 7 -12.84 17.02 -0.75
C SER A 7 -11.74 16.25 -1.44
N GLY A 8 -10.62 16.00 -0.75
CA GLY A 8 -9.55 15.22 -1.34
C GLY A 8 -9.99 13.81 -1.65
N GLN A 9 -10.74 13.20 -0.75
CA GLN A 9 -11.22 11.85 -0.95
C GLN A 9 -12.32 11.77 -1.99
N GLU A 10 -13.08 12.82 -2.13
CA GLU A 10 -14.13 12.83 -3.13
C GLU A 10 -13.59 12.79 -4.54
N ASN A 11 -12.32 13.16 -4.70
CA ASN A 11 -11.67 13.13 -6.00
C ASN A 11 -10.97 11.81 -6.29
N TYR A 12 -11.06 10.86 -5.38
CA TYR A 12 -10.40 9.56 -5.55
C TYR A 12 -11.44 8.51 -5.86
N GLU A 13 -11.03 7.53 -6.64
CA GLU A 13 -11.87 6.39 -6.97
C GLU A 13 -11.23 5.14 -6.44
N GLY A 14 -11.95 4.40 -5.62
CA GLY A 14 -11.48 3.12 -5.14
C GLY A 14 -11.40 2.13 -6.29
N VAL A 15 -10.26 1.51 -6.45
CA VAL A 15 -10.06 0.54 -7.52
C VAL A 15 -9.62 -0.79 -6.93
N GLU A 16 -9.98 -1.86 -7.64
CA GLU A 16 -9.52 -3.20 -7.28
C GLU A 16 -8.59 -3.67 -8.38
N LEU A 17 -7.33 -3.84 -8.04
CA LEU A 17 -6.34 -4.26 -9.00
C LEU A 17 -6.37 -5.77 -9.16
N THR A 18 -6.19 -6.22 -10.40
CA THR A 18 -5.96 -7.63 -10.66
C THR A 18 -4.56 -8.01 -10.23
N SER A 19 -4.30 -9.32 -10.12
CA SER A 19 -2.96 -9.75 -9.78
C SER A 19 -1.94 -9.30 -10.83
N GLU A 20 -2.35 -9.23 -12.08
CA GLU A 20 -1.46 -8.76 -13.13
C GLU A 20 -1.10 -7.29 -12.95
N GLN A 21 -2.07 -6.48 -12.56
CA GLN A 21 -1.82 -5.07 -12.27
C GLN A 21 -0.92 -4.92 -11.05
N TRP A 22 -1.15 -5.73 -10.02
CA TRP A 22 -0.29 -5.70 -8.85
C TRP A 22 1.16 -6.08 -9.19
N LYS A 23 1.35 -7.02 -10.11
CA LYS A 23 2.71 -7.36 -10.58
C LYS A 23 3.41 -6.14 -11.16
N GLN A 24 2.67 -5.33 -11.91
CA GLN A 24 3.26 -4.12 -12.47
C GLN A 24 3.58 -3.09 -11.39
N VAL A 25 2.73 -2.97 -10.38
CA VAL A 25 3.01 -2.08 -9.24
C VAL A 25 4.27 -2.56 -8.51
N ILE A 26 4.37 -3.86 -8.27
CA ILE A 26 5.53 -4.44 -7.59
C ILE A 26 6.80 -4.16 -8.38
N GLU A 27 6.74 -4.33 -9.69
CA GLU A 27 7.89 -4.10 -10.54
C GLU A 27 8.36 -2.65 -10.44
N ARG A 28 7.42 -1.70 -10.45
CA ARG A 28 7.77 -0.29 -10.30
C ARG A 28 8.37 -0.01 -8.93
N ALA A 29 7.81 -0.62 -7.90
CA ALA A 29 8.31 -0.44 -6.53
C ALA A 29 9.72 -0.99 -6.40
N GLU A 30 10.00 -2.14 -7.00
CA GLU A 30 11.32 -2.76 -6.93
C GLU A 30 12.39 -1.94 -7.65
N ASN A 31 11.98 -1.12 -8.60
CA ASN A 31 12.91 -0.31 -9.36
C ASN A 31 12.90 1.16 -8.94
N SER A 32 12.28 1.47 -7.81
CA SER A 32 12.14 2.85 -7.35
C SER A 32 13.17 3.17 -6.28
N ASP A 33 13.41 4.48 -6.12
CA ASP A 33 14.10 4.96 -4.94
C ASP A 33 13.20 4.70 -3.74
N GLY A 34 13.77 4.25 -2.63
CA GLY A 34 12.96 3.90 -1.48
C GLY A 34 12.31 2.53 -1.60
N ARG A 35 12.82 1.71 -2.49
CA ARG A 35 12.32 0.38 -2.77
C ARG A 35 12.06 -0.44 -1.52
N ASP A 36 12.97 -0.39 -0.54
CA ASP A 36 12.83 -1.22 0.64
C ASP A 36 11.58 -0.88 1.43
N LEU A 37 11.28 0.41 1.57
CA LEU A 37 10.08 0.84 2.26
C LEU A 37 8.83 0.51 1.46
N HIS A 38 8.87 0.76 0.14
CA HIS A 38 7.72 0.45 -0.70
C HIS A 38 7.41 -1.05 -0.67
N MET A 39 8.43 -1.88 -0.74
CA MET A 39 8.21 -3.32 -0.69
C MET A 39 7.77 -3.78 0.69
N TYR A 40 8.24 -3.13 1.75
CA TYR A 40 7.75 -3.41 3.09
C TYR A 40 6.24 -3.17 3.19
N ILE A 41 5.78 -2.05 2.64
CA ILE A 41 4.36 -1.72 2.67
C ILE A 41 3.55 -2.76 1.89
N LEU A 42 4.00 -3.08 0.68
CA LEU A 42 3.28 -4.04 -0.16
C LEU A 42 3.25 -5.43 0.48
N ARG A 43 4.34 -5.87 1.08
CA ARG A 43 4.36 -7.17 1.75
C ARG A 43 3.45 -7.20 2.96
N SER A 44 3.40 -6.10 3.70
CA SER A 44 2.52 -6.02 4.86
C SER A 44 1.06 -6.16 4.44
N TRP A 45 0.69 -5.45 3.39
CA TRP A 45 -0.67 -5.56 2.87
C TRP A 45 -0.96 -6.97 2.34
N ALA A 46 0.02 -7.60 1.66
CA ALA A 46 -0.17 -8.95 1.14
C ALA A 46 -0.35 -9.97 2.25
N ASN A 47 0.23 -9.71 3.41
CA ASN A 47 0.12 -10.60 4.57
C ASN A 47 -1.05 -10.24 5.47
N GLN A 48 -1.97 -9.43 4.97
CA GLN A 48 -3.16 -9.00 5.71
C GLN A 48 -2.82 -8.20 6.97
N GLN A 49 -1.67 -7.53 6.93
CA GLN A 49 -1.25 -6.68 8.03
C GLN A 49 -1.56 -5.24 7.67
N VAL A 50 -1.92 -4.47 8.68
CA VAL A 50 -2.11 -3.05 8.45
C VAL A 50 -0.76 -2.37 8.39
N VAL A 51 -0.69 -1.29 7.62
CA VAL A 51 0.49 -0.44 7.59
C VAL A 51 0.14 0.80 8.41
N THR A 52 0.97 1.10 9.40
CA THR A 52 0.69 2.22 10.29
C THR A 52 1.75 3.31 10.13
N ASN A 53 1.38 4.52 10.56
CA ASN A 53 2.36 5.60 10.66
C ASN A 53 3.54 5.16 11.50
N GLY A 54 3.25 4.45 12.61
CA GLY A 54 4.31 3.99 13.50
C GLY A 54 5.24 3.00 12.82
N SER A 55 4.69 2.07 12.04
CA SER A 55 5.53 1.07 11.38
C SER A 55 6.42 1.72 10.31
N ILE A 56 5.88 2.70 9.57
CA ILE A 56 6.68 3.39 8.56
C ILE A 56 7.76 4.23 9.23
N ALA A 57 7.40 4.95 10.30
CA ALA A 57 8.37 5.75 11.03
C ALA A 57 9.48 4.87 11.59
N ALA A 58 9.13 3.72 12.18
CA ALA A 58 10.11 2.80 12.73
C ALA A 58 11.02 2.27 11.64
N PHE A 59 10.49 1.98 10.46
CA PHE A 59 11.30 1.53 9.34
C PHE A 59 12.37 2.56 8.98
N ARG A 60 12.05 3.85 9.16
CA ARG A 60 12.97 4.94 8.87
C ARG A 60 13.82 5.32 10.07
N GLY A 61 13.65 4.66 11.21
CA GLY A 61 14.39 4.98 12.42
C GLY A 61 13.83 6.18 13.17
N ASN A 62 12.58 6.54 12.93
CA ASN A 62 11.94 7.68 13.56
C ASN A 62 10.92 7.24 14.60
N VAL A 63 10.56 8.19 15.47
CA VAL A 63 9.51 8.00 16.46
C VAL A 63 8.43 9.03 16.16
N ILE A 64 7.17 8.61 16.21
CA ILE A 64 6.07 9.54 16.00
C ILE A 64 5.36 9.79 17.34
N GLU A 65 4.79 10.98 17.47
CA GLU A 65 4.06 11.35 18.67
C GLU A 65 2.56 11.31 18.46
N ASP A 66 2.13 11.50 17.21
CA ASP A 66 0.71 11.54 16.89
C ASP A 66 0.44 10.48 15.84
N VAL A 67 -0.20 9.38 16.24
CA VAL A 67 -0.45 8.26 15.33
C VAL A 67 -1.39 8.65 14.20
N GLY A 68 -2.24 9.65 14.40
CA GLY A 68 -3.14 10.11 13.36
C GLY A 68 -2.49 11.05 12.34
N ASP A 69 -1.25 11.44 12.56
CA ASP A 69 -0.57 12.36 11.66
C ASP A 69 0.01 11.59 10.47
N ARG A 70 -0.77 11.54 9.40
CA ARG A 70 -0.42 10.73 8.23
C ARG A 70 0.81 11.22 7.48
N ARG A 71 1.33 12.39 7.82
CA ARG A 71 2.51 12.92 7.14
C ARG A 71 3.71 11.98 7.24
N ASN A 72 3.77 11.20 8.31
CA ASN A 72 4.88 10.27 8.50
C ASN A 72 4.98 9.22 7.41
N GLY A 73 3.85 8.78 6.87
CA GLY A 73 3.86 7.73 5.87
C GLY A 73 3.30 8.14 4.53
N SER A 74 2.71 9.34 4.43
CA SER A 74 1.96 9.71 3.24
C SER A 74 2.84 9.80 1.99
N THR A 75 4.13 10.13 2.15
CA THR A 75 5.01 10.21 0.98
C THR A 75 5.18 8.83 0.33
N ALA A 76 5.47 7.81 1.14
CA ALA A 76 5.65 6.46 0.61
C ALA A 76 4.35 5.92 0.04
N ILE A 77 3.25 6.11 0.77
CA ILE A 77 1.92 5.68 0.30
C ILE A 77 1.57 6.43 -0.98
N GLY A 78 1.93 7.70 -1.07
CA GLY A 78 1.70 8.50 -2.28
C GLY A 78 2.47 7.98 -3.48
N VAL A 79 3.69 7.51 -3.27
CA VAL A 79 4.47 6.93 -4.36
C VAL A 79 3.78 5.66 -4.87
N ILE A 80 3.35 4.79 -3.96
CA ILE A 80 2.63 3.58 -4.35
C ILE A 80 1.34 3.94 -5.08
N THR A 81 0.65 4.96 -4.61
CA THR A 81 -0.58 5.42 -5.27
C THR A 81 -0.30 5.87 -6.70
N ARG A 82 0.82 6.55 -6.92
CA ARG A 82 1.18 6.96 -8.28
C ARG A 82 1.45 5.75 -9.17
N PHE A 83 2.05 4.70 -8.62
CA PHE A 83 2.23 3.46 -9.39
C PHE A 83 0.88 2.87 -9.77
N VAL A 84 -0.06 2.84 -8.82
CA VAL A 84 -1.41 2.33 -9.07
C VAL A 84 -2.09 3.14 -10.17
N ARG A 85 -1.98 4.44 -10.12
CA ARG A 85 -2.58 5.31 -11.13
C ARG A 85 -1.97 5.09 -12.50
N SER A 86 -0.67 4.91 -12.53
CA SER A 86 0.03 4.65 -13.79
C SER A 86 -0.41 3.31 -14.39
N VAL A 87 -0.50 2.29 -13.55
CA VAL A 87 -0.85 0.95 -14.02
C VAL A 87 -2.30 0.86 -14.47
N THR A 88 -3.20 1.54 -13.77
CA THR A 88 -4.62 1.49 -14.11
C THR A 88 -5.01 2.51 -15.18
N GLY A 89 -4.16 3.49 -15.43
CA GLY A 89 -4.51 4.58 -16.34
C GLY A 89 -5.54 5.53 -15.77
N ASN A 90 -5.81 5.43 -14.48
CA ASN A 90 -6.82 6.26 -13.82
C ASN A 90 -6.14 7.23 -12.86
N PRO A 91 -6.14 8.54 -13.18
CA PRO A 91 -5.44 9.52 -12.33
C PRO A 91 -6.04 9.73 -10.97
N LYS A 92 -7.21 9.15 -10.71
CA LYS A 92 -7.87 9.25 -9.41
C LYS A 92 -7.84 7.94 -8.64
N ALA A 93 -7.18 6.91 -9.16
CA ALA A 93 -7.22 5.59 -8.54
C ALA A 93 -6.62 5.60 -7.14
N SER A 94 -7.28 4.91 -6.23
CA SER A 94 -6.80 4.72 -4.87
C SER A 94 -7.14 3.29 -4.47
N CYS A 95 -6.19 2.60 -3.87
CA CYS A 95 -6.37 1.19 -3.51
C CYS A 95 -6.39 0.97 -2.01
N TYR A 96 -6.33 2.03 -1.21
CA TYR A 96 -6.24 1.90 0.24
C TYR A 96 -7.30 2.74 0.93
N ASP A 97 -7.53 2.40 2.20
CA ASP A 97 -8.32 3.21 3.11
C ASP A 97 -7.42 3.74 4.22
N TRP A 98 -7.68 4.95 4.64
CA TRP A 98 -6.95 5.60 5.72
C TRP A 98 -7.84 5.74 6.94
N ASN A 99 -7.36 5.30 8.08
CA ASN A 99 -8.05 5.46 9.36
C ASN A 99 -7.27 6.43 10.23
N THR A 100 -7.80 7.63 10.40
CA THR A 100 -7.11 8.68 11.16
C THR A 100 -6.98 8.35 12.63
N ILE A 101 -7.98 7.70 13.19
CA ILE A 101 -7.98 7.39 14.61
C ILE A 101 -6.87 6.40 14.94
N LYS A 102 -6.73 5.37 14.13
CA LYS A 102 -5.73 4.33 14.35
C LYS A 102 -4.40 4.60 13.66
N GLY A 103 -4.37 5.58 12.77
CA GLY A 103 -3.16 5.85 12.01
C GLY A 103 -2.77 4.73 11.05
N GLU A 104 -3.74 4.14 10.38
CA GLU A 104 -3.54 2.93 9.58
C GLU A 104 -3.96 3.11 8.14
N TRP A 105 -3.18 2.51 7.24
CA TRP A 105 -3.57 2.31 5.84
C TRP A 105 -3.84 0.83 5.64
N THR A 106 -5.00 0.51 5.04
CA THR A 106 -5.39 -0.86 4.78
C THR A 106 -5.89 -1.02 3.36
N ILE A 107 -5.88 -2.23 2.85
CA ILE A 107 -6.52 -2.55 1.58
C ILE A 107 -7.57 -3.63 1.85
N GLY A 108 -8.54 -3.74 0.94
CA GLY A 108 -9.62 -4.70 1.11
C GLY A 108 -9.16 -6.15 0.92
N THR A 109 -10.00 -7.08 1.35
CA THR A 109 -9.68 -8.51 1.28
C THR A 109 -9.38 -8.96 -0.14
N PHE A 110 -10.20 -8.53 -1.09
CA PHE A 110 -9.97 -8.90 -2.49
C PHE A 110 -8.61 -8.41 -2.97
N GLN A 111 -8.26 -7.18 -2.62
CA GLN A 111 -6.97 -6.61 -2.98
C GLN A 111 -5.82 -7.37 -2.33
N THR A 112 -6.00 -7.75 -1.06
CA THR A 112 -4.98 -8.52 -0.37
C THR A 112 -4.71 -9.83 -1.10
N MET A 113 -5.76 -10.51 -1.53
CA MET A 113 -5.62 -11.77 -2.24
C MET A 113 -4.93 -11.59 -3.59
N SER A 114 -5.34 -10.57 -4.34
CA SER A 114 -4.74 -10.31 -5.65
C SER A 114 -3.27 -9.94 -5.52
N LEU A 115 -2.95 -9.12 -4.52
CA LEU A 115 -1.56 -8.72 -4.27
C LEU A 115 -0.72 -9.91 -3.85
N ARG A 116 -1.27 -10.76 -3.00
CA ARG A 116 -0.60 -11.97 -2.55
C ARG A 116 -0.27 -12.88 -3.73
N MET A 117 -1.23 -13.06 -4.63
CA MET A 117 -0.99 -13.85 -5.83
C MET A 117 0.12 -13.23 -6.69
N ALA A 118 0.10 -11.90 -6.81
CA ALA A 118 1.11 -11.21 -7.60
C ALA A 118 2.50 -11.42 -7.03
N MET A 119 2.61 -11.56 -5.72
CA MET A 119 3.90 -11.79 -5.07
C MET A 119 4.30 -13.26 -5.05
N GLY A 120 3.46 -14.13 -5.56
CA GLY A 120 3.76 -15.56 -5.59
C GLY A 120 3.52 -16.27 -4.28
N HIS A 121 2.82 -15.65 -3.34
CA HIS A 121 2.53 -16.30 -2.05
C HIS A 121 1.59 -17.47 -2.20
N SER A 122 0.89 -17.56 -3.31
CA SER A 122 0.04 -18.69 -3.56
C SER A 122 0.87 -19.96 -3.79
N ARG A 123 2.16 -19.83 -4.09
CA ARG A 123 3.04 -20.98 -4.20
C ARG A 123 3.49 -21.37 -2.82
N ALA A 124 3.51 -22.61 -2.66
CA ALA A 124 4.08 -23.05 -1.42
C ALA A 124 5.51 -22.66 -1.39
N PRO A 125 5.97 -22.22 -0.74
CA PRO A 125 6.97 -21.62 -0.62
C PRO A 125 8.01 -21.76 -1.04
N LYS A 126 8.19 -21.52 -1.68
CA LYS A 126 9.07 -21.58 -2.00
C LYS A 126 9.75 -21.64 -1.41
N GLY A 127 9.52 -22.21 -1.43
CA GLY A 127 9.88 -22.30 -0.65
C GLY A 127 9.80 -22.53 -0.52
N SER A 128 9.46 -23.09 -0.91
CA SER A 128 9.24 -23.30 -0.65
C SER A 128 9.36 -23.27 -0.96
N GLU A 129 9.41 -23.39 -1.66
CA GLU A 129 9.45 -23.28 -1.82
C GLU A 129 9.71 -23.32 -1.52
N GLY A 130 9.97 -23.80 -1.90
CA GLY A 130 10.00 -23.83 -1.61
C GLY A 130 10.17 -23.94 -1.29
N ILE A 131 10.11 -24.40 -1.53
CA ILE A 131 10.01 -24.36 -1.10
C ILE A 131 10.14 -24.02 -0.85
N SER A 132 10.19 -24.37 -1.22
CA SER A 132 10.08 -24.01 -0.84
C SER A 132 10.20 -23.53 -0.81
#